data_d5f879ad94e3aa1d11f3f78ae6325390
#
_entry.id   d5f879ad94e3aa1d11f3f78ae6325390
#
_cell.length_a   1.000
_cell.length_b   1.000
_cell.length_c   1.000
_cell.angle_alpha   90.00
_cell.angle_beta   90.00
_cell.angle_gamma   90.00
#
_symmetry.space_group_name_H-M   'P 1'
#
loop_
_entity.id
_entity.type
_entity.pdbx_description
1 polymer ?
#
loop_
_entity_poly.entity_id
_entity_poly.type
_entity_poly.pdbx_seq_one_letter_code
_entity_poly.pdbx_strand_id
1 'polypeptide(L)'
;IDSIRANRDVYMNGEKVKDITKHPMFKPIIDIRAKIYDMQHDAKFKDIMTVENDGEINAIGNSLPFTQEDWWSKRRATDTVMEEVGGVVTRVGDETVGEMWSLYDGQDVLNEVDPQFSKNISNHIYKVLKEDPFHVSANTDPKGDRSLAPQDQDPDMLLHVVKETDQGIVVRGAKYETAAAY
;
A
#
# COMPACT_ATOMS: atom_id res chain seq x y z
N ILE A 1 0.76 15.20 2.14
CA ILE A 1 2.13 15.31 2.68
C ILE A 1 2.12 15.35 4.20
N ASP A 2 1.21 16.09 4.84
CA ASP A 2 1.22 16.23 6.31
C ASP A 2 0.95 14.91 7.04
N SER A 3 0.19 14.01 6.49
CA SER A 3 -0.10 12.68 7.04
C SER A 3 1.15 11.81 7.22
N ILE A 4 2.16 11.97 6.38
CA ILE A 4 3.41 11.20 6.45
C ILE A 4 4.43 11.77 7.45
N ARG A 5 4.16 12.93 8.06
CA ARG A 5 4.96 13.50 9.15
C ARG A 5 4.67 12.85 10.51
N ALA A 6 3.67 11.99 10.61
CA ALA A 6 3.27 11.36 11.86
C ALA A 6 4.29 10.33 12.35
N ASN A 7 4.47 10.27 13.65
CA ASN A 7 5.07 9.27 14.55
C ASN A 7 5.84 8.07 13.93
N ARG A 8 6.71 8.32 12.95
CA ARG A 8 7.59 7.31 12.38
C ARG A 8 9.03 7.66 12.69
N ASP A 9 9.76 6.70 13.15
CA ASP A 9 11.21 6.84 13.32
C ASP A 9 11.90 6.36 12.06
N VAL A 10 12.38 7.30 11.25
CA VAL A 10 13.11 7.02 10.01
C VAL A 10 14.60 7.32 10.25
N TYR A 11 15.45 6.37 9.87
CA TYR A 11 16.89 6.49 9.97
C TYR A 11 17.54 6.34 8.60
N MET A 12 18.59 7.13 8.35
CA MET A 12 19.41 7.02 7.15
C MET A 12 20.89 7.10 7.54
N ASN A 13 21.67 6.10 7.12
CA ASN A 13 23.10 6.01 7.46
C ASN A 13 23.38 6.11 8.98
N GLY A 14 22.47 5.56 9.81
CA GLY A 14 22.57 5.60 11.27
C GLY A 14 22.05 6.87 11.92
N GLU A 15 21.68 7.89 11.16
CA GLU A 15 21.13 9.15 11.69
C GLU A 15 19.61 9.21 11.58
N LYS A 16 18.95 9.70 12.64
CA LYS A 16 17.51 9.91 12.65
C LYS A 16 17.13 11.09 11.77
N VAL A 17 16.26 10.84 10.79
CA VAL A 17 15.70 11.85 9.90
C VAL A 17 14.62 12.64 10.64
N LYS A 18 14.81 13.95 10.78
CA LYS A 18 13.88 14.84 11.53
C LYS A 18 12.56 15.08 10.77
N ASP A 19 12.64 15.27 9.47
CA ASP A 19 11.48 15.53 8.59
C ASP A 19 11.76 14.94 7.22
N ILE A 20 11.13 13.81 6.91
CA ILE A 20 11.30 13.12 5.64
C ILE A 20 10.83 13.97 4.45
N THR A 21 9.87 14.86 4.65
CA THR A 21 9.33 15.71 3.59
C THR A 21 10.31 16.79 3.12
N LYS A 22 11.35 17.04 3.92
CA LYS A 22 12.41 18.02 3.62
C LYS A 22 13.75 17.37 3.36
N HIS A 23 13.92 16.10 3.72
CA HIS A 23 15.20 15.42 3.56
C HIS A 23 15.52 15.22 2.07
N PRO A 24 16.73 15.59 1.59
CA PRO A 24 17.06 15.65 0.16
C PRO A 24 16.92 14.29 -0.55
N MET A 25 17.11 13.18 0.15
CA MET A 25 16.96 11.84 -0.44
C MET A 25 15.50 11.37 -0.53
N PHE A 26 14.61 11.85 0.34
CA PHE A 26 13.20 11.44 0.35
C PHE A 26 12.29 12.42 -0.40
N LYS A 27 12.60 13.71 -0.32
CA LYS A 27 11.76 14.77 -0.90
C LYS A 27 11.39 14.55 -2.38
N PRO A 28 12.31 14.18 -3.30
CA PRO A 28 11.96 14.00 -4.70
C PRO A 28 10.87 12.94 -4.93
N ILE A 29 10.96 11.80 -4.25
CA ILE A 29 9.95 10.75 -4.42
C ILE A 29 8.63 11.10 -3.73
N ILE A 30 8.68 11.83 -2.62
CA ILE A 30 7.48 12.33 -1.93
C ILE A 30 6.75 13.33 -2.83
N ASP A 31 7.47 14.24 -3.50
CA ASP A 31 6.90 15.21 -4.42
C ASP A 31 6.24 14.52 -5.63
N ILE A 32 6.89 13.50 -6.20
CA ILE A 32 6.32 12.70 -7.29
C ILE A 32 5.01 12.03 -6.85
N ARG A 33 4.99 11.43 -5.67
CA ARG A 33 3.79 10.78 -5.14
C ARG A 33 2.67 11.77 -4.82
N ALA A 34 3.01 12.92 -4.25
CA ALA A 34 2.05 14.00 -4.04
C ALA A 34 1.43 14.45 -5.37
N LYS A 35 2.25 14.59 -6.43
CA LYS A 35 1.74 14.93 -7.78
C LYS A 35 0.70 13.91 -8.27
N ILE A 36 0.90 12.61 -8.04
CA ILE A 36 -0.05 11.58 -8.46
C ILE A 36 -1.40 11.76 -7.76
N TYR A 37 -1.40 12.05 -6.45
CA TYR A 37 -2.64 12.39 -5.73
C TYR A 37 -3.29 13.67 -6.25
N ASP A 38 -2.49 14.71 -6.54
CA ASP A 38 -2.99 15.98 -7.08
C ASP A 38 -3.65 15.80 -8.46
N MET A 39 -3.18 14.86 -9.30
CA MET A 39 -3.76 14.55 -10.61
C MET A 39 -5.23 14.08 -10.52
N GLN A 40 -5.66 13.48 -9.41
CA GLN A 40 -7.06 13.10 -9.20
C GLN A 40 -7.99 14.30 -9.07
N HIS A 41 -7.45 15.47 -8.73
CA HIS A 41 -8.17 16.73 -8.54
C HIS A 41 -7.98 17.72 -9.68
N ASP A 42 -7.01 17.49 -10.56
CA ASP A 42 -6.76 18.32 -11.74
C ASP A 42 -7.78 18.02 -12.85
N ALA A 43 -8.44 19.04 -13.36
CA ALA A 43 -9.43 18.92 -14.43
C ALA A 43 -8.91 18.22 -15.69
N LYS A 44 -7.59 18.28 -15.96
CA LYS A 44 -6.94 17.60 -17.09
C LYS A 44 -6.95 16.08 -16.94
N PHE A 45 -6.86 15.58 -15.72
CA PHE A 45 -6.60 14.16 -15.44
C PHE A 45 -7.74 13.47 -14.69
N LYS A 46 -8.62 14.22 -14.04
CA LYS A 46 -9.65 13.70 -13.15
C LYS A 46 -10.44 12.55 -13.76
N ASP A 47 -10.91 12.70 -15.00
CA ASP A 47 -11.76 11.68 -15.66
C ASP A 47 -10.98 10.39 -15.97
N ILE A 48 -9.64 10.44 -16.01
CA ILE A 48 -8.78 9.27 -16.21
C ILE A 48 -8.38 8.65 -14.87
N MET A 49 -8.16 9.49 -13.85
CA MET A 49 -7.62 9.09 -12.56
C MET A 49 -8.67 8.65 -11.56
N THR A 50 -9.94 8.91 -11.83
CA THR A 50 -11.04 8.62 -10.91
C THR A 50 -12.15 7.79 -11.56
N VAL A 51 -12.92 7.14 -10.71
CA VAL A 51 -14.11 6.37 -11.09
C VAL A 51 -15.22 6.62 -10.08
N GLU A 52 -16.46 6.60 -10.54
CA GLU A 52 -17.63 6.68 -9.65
C GLU A 52 -18.03 5.27 -9.20
N ASN A 53 -18.10 5.06 -7.90
CA ASN A 53 -18.62 3.85 -7.27
C ASN A 53 -19.68 4.26 -6.23
N ASP A 54 -20.89 3.75 -6.38
CA ASP A 54 -22.00 4.00 -5.44
C ASP A 54 -22.26 5.49 -5.15
N GLY A 55 -22.10 6.35 -6.16
CA GLY A 55 -22.29 7.81 -6.03
C GLY A 55 -21.09 8.55 -5.43
N GLU A 56 -19.98 7.89 -5.17
CA GLU A 56 -18.75 8.48 -4.67
C GLU A 56 -17.63 8.43 -5.73
N ILE A 57 -16.84 9.49 -5.78
CA ILE A 57 -15.67 9.55 -6.65
C ILE A 57 -14.46 8.98 -5.90
N ASN A 58 -13.89 7.93 -6.46
CA ASN A 58 -12.75 7.24 -5.89
C ASN A 58 -11.55 7.23 -6.85
N ALA A 59 -10.34 7.02 -6.32
CA ALA A 59 -9.17 6.77 -7.14
C ALA A 59 -9.34 5.48 -7.95
N ILE A 60 -9.17 5.54 -9.27
CA ILE A 60 -9.34 4.38 -10.16
C ILE A 60 -8.38 3.24 -9.82
N GLY A 61 -7.18 3.56 -9.33
CA GLY A 61 -6.20 2.59 -8.89
C GLY A 61 -6.75 1.61 -7.85
N ASN A 62 -7.58 2.09 -6.92
CA ASN A 62 -8.12 1.31 -5.81
C ASN A 62 -9.42 0.57 -6.15
N SER A 63 -10.08 0.88 -7.27
CA SER A 63 -11.34 0.24 -7.65
C SER A 63 -11.14 -1.24 -8.00
N LEU A 64 -12.14 -2.08 -7.70
CA LEU A 64 -12.16 -3.47 -8.13
C LEU A 64 -12.44 -3.56 -9.63
N PRO A 65 -11.61 -4.27 -10.40
CA PRO A 65 -11.84 -4.47 -11.83
C PRO A 65 -12.72 -5.71 -12.07
N PHE A 66 -13.94 -5.54 -12.54
CA PHE A 66 -14.86 -6.63 -12.85
C PHE A 66 -14.92 -6.93 -14.34
N THR A 67 -14.53 -6.00 -15.20
CA THR A 67 -14.60 -6.11 -16.64
C THR A 67 -13.25 -5.83 -17.31
N GLN A 68 -13.13 -6.22 -18.58
CA GLN A 68 -11.95 -5.89 -19.38
C GLN A 68 -11.77 -4.36 -19.52
N GLU A 69 -12.87 -3.59 -19.59
CA GLU A 69 -12.81 -2.13 -19.69
C GLU A 69 -12.29 -1.50 -18.39
N ASP A 70 -12.60 -2.07 -17.22
CA ASP A 70 -12.03 -1.62 -15.94
C ASP A 70 -10.50 -1.75 -15.95
N TRP A 71 -9.99 -2.88 -16.46
CA TRP A 71 -8.56 -3.09 -16.63
C TRP A 71 -7.93 -2.11 -17.61
N TRP A 72 -8.57 -1.83 -18.73
CA TRP A 72 -8.09 -0.82 -19.68
C TRP A 72 -8.10 0.59 -19.09
N SER A 73 -9.10 0.92 -18.29
CA SER A 73 -9.19 2.21 -17.60
C SER A 73 -8.04 2.38 -16.60
N LYS A 74 -7.75 1.35 -15.80
CA LYS A 74 -6.57 1.33 -14.90
C LYS A 74 -5.27 1.47 -15.68
N ARG A 75 -5.14 0.79 -16.81
CA ARG A 75 -3.97 0.89 -17.67
C ARG A 75 -3.77 2.31 -18.20
N ARG A 76 -4.83 2.95 -18.71
CA ARG A 76 -4.77 4.35 -19.18
C ARG A 76 -4.33 5.30 -18.05
N ALA A 77 -4.85 5.14 -16.84
CA ALA A 77 -4.43 5.93 -15.69
C ALA A 77 -2.94 5.72 -15.37
N THR A 78 -2.47 4.48 -15.37
CA THR A 78 -1.06 4.16 -15.15
C THR A 78 -0.18 4.79 -16.22
N ASP A 79 -0.51 4.66 -17.50
CA ASP A 79 0.25 5.24 -18.61
C ASP A 79 0.30 6.78 -18.47
N THR A 80 -0.84 7.41 -18.15
CA THR A 80 -0.91 8.86 -17.92
C THR A 80 -0.01 9.31 -16.77
N VAL A 81 -0.02 8.59 -15.65
CA VAL A 81 0.89 8.88 -14.53
C VAL A 81 2.33 8.73 -14.96
N MET A 82 2.68 7.65 -15.65
CA MET A 82 4.05 7.38 -16.09
C MET A 82 4.57 8.49 -17.03
N GLU A 83 3.74 8.98 -17.93
CA GLU A 83 4.08 10.13 -18.80
C GLU A 83 4.34 11.40 -17.98
N GLU A 84 3.47 11.72 -17.04
CA GLU A 84 3.56 12.95 -16.24
C GLU A 84 4.71 12.96 -15.23
N VAL A 85 5.17 11.80 -14.79
CA VAL A 85 6.29 11.68 -13.84
C VAL A 85 7.61 11.25 -14.49
N GLY A 86 7.66 11.21 -15.81
CA GLY A 86 8.89 10.90 -16.57
C GLY A 86 9.31 9.43 -16.52
N GLY A 87 8.38 8.51 -16.41
CA GLY A 87 8.64 7.07 -16.41
C GLY A 87 9.20 6.49 -15.12
N VAL A 88 9.23 7.28 -14.05
CA VAL A 88 9.63 6.76 -12.71
C VAL A 88 8.59 5.75 -12.24
N VAL A 89 9.06 4.57 -11.82
CA VAL A 89 8.19 3.54 -11.26
C VAL A 89 7.52 4.08 -10.00
N THR A 90 6.22 4.26 -10.08
CA THR A 90 5.38 4.68 -8.96
C THR A 90 4.24 3.69 -8.81
N ARG A 91 3.79 3.49 -7.60
CA ARG A 91 2.65 2.60 -7.35
C ARG A 91 1.36 3.39 -7.53
N VAL A 92 0.52 2.94 -8.44
CA VAL A 92 -0.79 3.52 -8.75
C VAL A 92 -1.84 2.40 -8.67
N GLY A 93 -2.10 1.92 -7.45
CA GLY A 93 -3.03 0.83 -7.24
C GLY A 93 -2.66 -0.45 -8.01
N ASP A 94 -1.37 -0.76 -8.08
CA ASP A 94 -0.82 -1.87 -8.85
C ASP A 94 -0.70 -3.16 -8.00
N GLU A 95 0.52 -3.55 -7.69
CA GLU A 95 0.88 -4.81 -7.04
C GLU A 95 0.19 -5.01 -5.69
N THR A 96 0.26 -4.01 -4.80
CA THR A 96 -0.27 -4.13 -3.43
C THR A 96 -1.78 -4.13 -3.39
N VAL A 97 -2.42 -3.35 -4.26
CA VAL A 97 -3.88 -3.36 -4.40
C VAL A 97 -4.35 -4.62 -5.13
N GLY A 98 -3.53 -5.17 -6.04
CA GLY A 98 -3.78 -6.46 -6.67
C GLY A 98 -3.86 -7.62 -5.68
N GLU A 99 -3.01 -7.60 -4.63
CA GLU A 99 -3.09 -8.57 -3.52
C GLU A 99 -4.45 -8.48 -2.80
N MET A 100 -4.94 -7.28 -2.58
CA MET A 100 -6.27 -7.05 -1.97
C MET A 100 -7.41 -7.54 -2.87
N TRP A 101 -7.32 -7.38 -4.19
CA TRP A 101 -8.31 -7.92 -5.14
C TRP A 101 -8.32 -9.44 -5.13
N SER A 102 -7.17 -10.08 -4.98
CA SER A 102 -7.06 -11.54 -4.84
C SER A 102 -7.75 -12.03 -3.57
N LEU A 103 -7.65 -11.30 -2.47
CA LEU A 103 -8.38 -11.61 -1.25
C LEU A 103 -9.90 -11.43 -1.42
N TYR A 104 -10.34 -10.43 -2.18
CA TYR A 104 -11.74 -10.24 -2.51
C TYR A 104 -12.28 -11.39 -3.37
N ASP A 105 -11.54 -11.81 -4.38
CA ASP A 105 -11.93 -12.92 -5.26
C ASP A 105 -12.00 -14.26 -4.51
N GLY A 106 -11.08 -14.50 -3.59
CA GLY A 106 -11.02 -15.71 -2.77
C GLY A 106 -11.77 -15.64 -1.43
N GLN A 107 -12.62 -14.63 -1.21
CA GLN A 107 -13.27 -14.42 0.08
C GLN A 107 -14.27 -15.51 0.48
N ASP A 108 -14.85 -16.23 -0.47
CA ASP A 108 -15.73 -17.35 -0.24
C ASP A 108 -14.97 -18.52 0.44
N VAL A 109 -13.78 -18.83 -0.03
CA VAL A 109 -12.90 -19.85 0.57
C VAL A 109 -12.50 -19.44 1.99
N LEU A 110 -12.14 -18.19 2.20
CA LEU A 110 -11.80 -17.67 3.53
C LEU A 110 -13.00 -17.67 4.48
N ASN A 111 -14.20 -17.43 3.95
CA ASN A 111 -15.45 -17.45 4.71
C ASN A 111 -15.82 -18.86 5.22
N GLU A 112 -15.37 -19.92 4.55
CA GLU A 112 -15.54 -21.30 5.03
C GLU A 112 -14.73 -21.56 6.31
N VAL A 113 -13.61 -20.86 6.49
CA VAL A 113 -12.77 -20.95 7.69
C VAL A 113 -13.34 -20.10 8.81
N ASP A 114 -13.60 -18.82 8.56
CA ASP A 114 -14.23 -17.91 9.51
C ASP A 114 -14.99 -16.80 8.76
N PRO A 115 -16.32 -16.64 8.96
CA PRO A 115 -17.11 -15.58 8.35
C PRO A 115 -16.60 -14.16 8.65
N GLN A 116 -15.79 -13.98 9.68
CA GLN A 116 -15.18 -12.69 10.00
C GLN A 116 -14.17 -12.25 8.92
N PHE A 117 -13.52 -13.18 8.22
CA PHE A 117 -12.54 -12.84 7.18
C PHE A 117 -13.18 -12.10 6.02
N SER A 118 -14.32 -12.54 5.51
CA SER A 118 -15.05 -11.81 4.44
C SER A 118 -15.43 -10.39 4.86
N LYS A 119 -15.88 -10.22 6.11
CA LYS A 119 -16.21 -8.89 6.66
C LYS A 119 -14.98 -8.00 6.74
N ASN A 120 -13.85 -8.55 7.19
CA ASN A 120 -12.59 -7.81 7.28
C ASN A 120 -12.10 -7.36 5.91
N ILE A 121 -12.18 -8.24 4.90
CA ILE A 121 -11.82 -7.91 3.51
C ILE A 121 -12.71 -6.78 2.98
N SER A 122 -14.02 -6.91 3.09
CA SER A 122 -14.97 -5.90 2.62
C SER A 122 -14.77 -4.55 3.31
N ASN A 123 -14.57 -4.55 4.62
CA ASN A 123 -14.30 -3.34 5.39
C ASN A 123 -12.98 -2.69 4.98
N HIS A 124 -11.95 -3.49 4.71
CA HIS A 124 -10.65 -2.98 4.27
C HIS A 124 -10.75 -2.36 2.88
N ILE A 125 -11.42 -3.01 1.93
CA ILE A 125 -11.65 -2.48 0.58
C ILE A 125 -12.41 -1.17 0.64
N TYR A 126 -13.49 -1.10 1.42
CA TYR A 126 -14.25 0.13 1.62
C TYR A 126 -13.37 1.26 2.18
N LYS A 127 -12.56 0.96 3.19
CA LYS A 127 -11.62 1.93 3.76
C LYS A 127 -10.61 2.42 2.73
N VAL A 128 -10.07 1.52 1.91
CA VAL A 128 -9.10 1.86 0.85
C VAL A 128 -9.72 2.78 -0.20
N LEU A 129 -10.95 2.50 -0.62
CA LEU A 129 -11.68 3.36 -1.55
C LEU A 129 -11.93 4.75 -0.97
N LYS A 130 -12.29 4.83 0.31
CA LYS A 130 -12.62 6.09 0.99
C LYS A 130 -11.41 6.97 1.31
N GLU A 131 -10.34 6.36 1.80
CA GLU A 131 -9.19 7.07 2.37
C GLU A 131 -8.03 7.23 1.36
N ASP A 132 -8.05 6.46 0.27
CA ASP A 132 -6.98 6.41 -0.73
C ASP A 132 -5.57 6.35 -0.10
N PRO A 133 -5.31 5.39 0.80
CA PRO A 133 -4.03 5.31 1.46
C PRO A 133 -2.94 4.85 0.49
N PHE A 134 -1.73 5.33 0.71
CA PHE A 134 -0.59 4.76 0.01
C PHE A 134 -0.25 3.38 0.58
N HIS A 135 -0.29 2.35 -0.27
CA HIS A 135 0.01 0.99 0.13
C HIS A 135 1.49 0.65 -0.06
N VAL A 136 2.02 -0.15 0.86
CA VAL A 136 3.36 -0.70 0.78
C VAL A 136 3.29 -2.19 1.11
N SER A 137 3.83 -3.03 0.22
CA SER A 137 3.98 -4.46 0.46
C SER A 137 5.35 -4.75 1.08
N ALA A 138 5.36 -5.41 2.23
CA ALA A 138 6.57 -5.74 2.98
C ALA A 138 6.74 -7.28 3.00
N ASN A 139 7.12 -7.85 1.87
CA ASN A 139 7.12 -9.31 1.65
C ASN A 139 8.39 -10.00 2.15
N THR A 140 9.55 -9.35 2.04
CA THR A 140 10.84 -10.01 2.26
C THR A 140 11.24 -9.98 3.72
N ASP A 141 11.64 -11.11 4.26
CA ASP A 141 12.21 -11.22 5.60
C ASP A 141 13.72 -10.94 5.60
N PRO A 142 14.28 -10.44 6.71
CA PRO A 142 15.72 -10.37 6.90
C PRO A 142 16.37 -11.74 6.71
N LYS A 143 17.58 -11.76 6.14
CA LYS A 143 18.21 -13.01 5.74
C LYS A 143 18.66 -13.90 6.92
N GLY A 144 19.06 -13.31 8.04
CA GLY A 144 19.51 -14.04 9.22
C GLY A 144 20.54 -15.13 8.95
N ASP A 145 20.67 -16.07 9.86
CA ASP A 145 21.45 -17.30 9.66
C ASP A 145 20.57 -18.38 9.02
N ARG A 146 20.79 -18.65 7.75
CA ARG A 146 20.01 -19.62 6.98
C ARG A 146 20.24 -21.08 7.36
N SER A 147 21.21 -21.37 8.21
CA SER A 147 21.44 -22.70 8.77
C SER A 147 20.51 -23.00 9.94
N LEU A 148 19.86 -21.98 10.50
CA LEU A 148 18.96 -22.08 11.64
C LEU A 148 17.50 -22.00 11.18
N ALA A 149 16.62 -22.67 11.90
CA ALA A 149 15.18 -22.50 11.74
C ALA A 149 14.74 -21.12 12.29
N PRO A 150 13.60 -20.55 11.84
CA PRO A 150 13.15 -19.23 12.25
C PRO A 150 13.08 -19.02 13.77
N GLN A 151 12.64 -20.02 14.52
CA GLN A 151 12.49 -19.98 15.97
C GLN A 151 13.83 -20.06 16.73
N ASP A 152 14.91 -20.44 16.06
CA ASP A 152 16.25 -20.60 16.65
C ASP A 152 17.14 -19.37 16.43
N GLN A 153 16.61 -18.34 15.78
CA GLN A 153 17.29 -17.07 15.51
C GLN A 153 16.90 -16.00 16.52
N ASP A 154 17.37 -14.76 16.31
CA ASP A 154 16.93 -13.63 17.12
C ASP A 154 15.39 -13.55 17.11
N PRO A 155 14.72 -13.57 18.27
CA PRO A 155 13.26 -13.59 18.36
C PRO A 155 12.59 -12.37 17.70
N ASP A 156 13.29 -11.24 17.60
CA ASP A 156 12.76 -10.01 17.01
C ASP A 156 13.17 -9.83 15.54
N MET A 157 13.89 -10.78 14.95
CA MET A 157 14.34 -10.66 13.57
C MET A 157 13.20 -10.86 12.58
N LEU A 158 12.39 -11.89 12.77
CA LEU A 158 11.27 -12.21 11.88
C LEU A 158 9.94 -11.68 12.42
N LEU A 159 9.07 -11.24 11.53
CA LEU A 159 7.75 -10.76 11.91
C LEU A 159 6.92 -11.90 12.53
N HIS A 160 6.46 -11.72 13.76
CA HIS A 160 5.66 -12.69 14.48
C HIS A 160 4.60 -12.03 15.36
N VAL A 161 3.59 -12.81 15.76
CA VAL A 161 2.55 -12.36 16.69
C VAL A 161 3.09 -12.41 18.11
N VAL A 162 3.06 -11.26 18.80
CA VAL A 162 3.46 -11.16 20.23
C VAL A 162 2.27 -11.09 21.17
N LYS A 163 1.09 -10.72 20.67
CA LYS A 163 -0.14 -10.64 21.46
C LYS A 163 -1.37 -10.74 20.57
N GLU A 164 -2.36 -11.46 21.05
CA GLU A 164 -3.73 -11.45 20.49
C GLU A 164 -4.64 -10.63 21.41
N THR A 165 -5.57 -9.90 20.81
CA THR A 165 -6.54 -9.04 21.51
C THR A 165 -7.90 -9.14 20.83
N ASP A 166 -8.96 -8.68 21.48
CA ASP A 166 -10.30 -8.61 20.90
C ASP A 166 -10.39 -7.68 19.67
N GLN A 167 -9.38 -6.83 19.45
CA GLN A 167 -9.31 -5.90 18.31
C GLN A 167 -8.39 -6.38 17.19
N GLY A 168 -7.69 -7.50 17.38
CA GLY A 168 -6.75 -8.05 16.42
C GLY A 168 -5.45 -8.52 17.06
N ILE A 169 -4.41 -8.61 16.26
CA ILE A 169 -3.08 -9.09 16.68
C ILE A 169 -2.10 -7.92 16.81
N VAL A 170 -1.16 -8.05 17.74
CA VAL A 170 0.03 -7.19 17.83
C VAL A 170 1.20 -7.98 17.27
N VAL A 171 1.91 -7.41 16.33
CA VAL A 171 3.07 -8.03 15.68
C VAL A 171 4.36 -7.29 16.01
N ARG A 172 5.48 -8.01 15.99
CA ARG A 172 6.83 -7.49 16.19
C ARG A 172 7.79 -8.21 15.26
N GLY A 173 8.86 -7.53 14.85
CA GLY A 173 9.89 -8.08 13.96
C GLY A 173 10.23 -7.12 12.83
N ALA A 174 11.08 -7.54 11.91
CA ALA A 174 11.55 -6.75 10.80
C ALA A 174 11.06 -7.29 9.45
N LYS A 175 10.93 -6.37 8.50
CA LYS A 175 10.78 -6.65 7.06
C LYS A 175 11.85 -5.88 6.30
N TYR A 176 12.23 -6.38 5.16
CA TYR A 176 13.39 -5.96 4.38
C TYR A 176 13.03 -5.70 2.92
N GLU A 177 13.78 -4.85 2.24
CA GLU A 177 13.57 -4.47 0.83
C GLU A 177 12.16 -3.93 0.52
N THR A 178 11.60 -3.16 1.44
CA THR A 178 10.28 -2.57 1.24
C THR A 178 10.40 -1.21 0.58
N ALA A 179 9.98 -1.11 -0.66
CA ALA A 179 9.99 0.16 -1.38
C ALA A 179 9.06 1.18 -0.71
N ALA A 180 9.61 2.38 -0.42
CA ALA A 180 8.84 3.52 0.07
C ALA A 180 8.10 3.34 1.41
N ALA A 181 8.67 2.60 2.32
CA ALA A 181 8.14 2.36 3.67
C ALA A 181 8.40 3.52 4.66
N TYR A 182 8.41 4.76 4.21
CA TYR A 182 8.66 5.96 5.03
C TYR A 182 7.42 6.79 5.28
#